data_5c431847c1e3e0a1432063f6b569b2ba
#
_entry.id   5c431847c1e3e0a1432063f6b569b2ba
#
_cell.length_a   1.000
_cell.length_b   1.000
_cell.length_c   1.000
_cell.angle_alpha   90.00
_cell.angle_beta   90.00
_cell.angle_gamma   90.00
#
_symmetry.space_group_name_H-M   'P 1'
#
loop_
_entity.id
_entity.type
_entity.pdbx_description
1 polymer ?
#
loop_
_entity_poly.entity_id
_entity_poly.type
_entity_poly.pdbx_seq_one_letter_code
_entity_poly.pdbx_strand_id
1 'polypeptide(L)'
;MSAATATAKATASTPAHDDPVWQAKVHLAAALRLAVLHDFDEGIDNHFTVVVPGREDQYLISPFGVHWSEARASTMMVFNEAGETLEGTGLVELSAQSIHAPVHRLTGAKVVLHTHQPWALALNMLKANRLLPATQTAAFFDGTIAYDDHYTGLAADLSEGERLSQLMSGGKTVLFMKNHGVMTIGDTVAQAYRRLYKLEKACRTQVLAMGTGQPLNVLTESGIRRIKTPSPQDRHPRSERERLFFEAMMRVIDRVNPGYAD
;
A
#
# COMPACT_ATOMS: atom_id res chain seq x y z
N MET A 1 -42.33 -17.01 40.66
CA MET A 1 -42.18 -17.44 39.24
C MET A 1 -41.27 -16.40 38.58
N SER A 2 -39.98 -16.77 38.44
CA SER A 2 -38.97 -15.90 37.82
C SER A 2 -38.71 -16.42 36.41
N ALA A 3 -38.96 -15.59 35.42
CA ALA A 3 -38.69 -15.91 34.03
C ALA A 3 -37.21 -15.57 33.71
N ALA A 4 -36.43 -16.58 33.46
CA ALA A 4 -35.05 -16.43 32.97
C ALA A 4 -35.08 -16.06 31.49
N THR A 5 -34.66 -14.87 31.16
CA THR A 5 -34.46 -14.40 29.77
C THR A 5 -33.16 -15.01 29.25
N ALA A 6 -33.28 -16.02 28.39
CA ALA A 6 -32.13 -16.58 27.67
C ALA A 6 -31.68 -15.62 26.57
N THR A 7 -30.54 -14.97 26.77
CA THR A 7 -29.88 -14.16 25.74
C THR A 7 -29.28 -15.14 24.70
N ALA A 8 -29.86 -15.17 23.52
CA ALA A 8 -29.35 -15.93 22.38
C ALA A 8 -28.00 -15.27 21.95
N LYS A 9 -26.91 -16.00 22.13
CA LYS A 9 -25.59 -15.65 21.60
C LYS A 9 -25.64 -15.82 20.09
N ALA A 10 -25.64 -14.73 19.35
CA ALA A 10 -25.53 -14.76 17.89
C ALA A 10 -24.20 -15.45 17.54
N THR A 11 -24.28 -16.64 16.98
CA THR A 11 -23.13 -17.32 16.37
C THR A 11 -22.78 -16.56 15.11
N ALA A 12 -21.65 -15.83 15.14
CA ALA A 12 -21.10 -15.24 13.93
C ALA A 12 -20.82 -16.37 12.93
N SER A 13 -21.56 -16.40 11.82
CA SER A 13 -21.28 -17.32 10.72
C SER A 13 -19.90 -16.99 10.15
N THR A 14 -19.05 -18.01 9.96
CA THR A 14 -17.78 -17.85 9.23
C THR A 14 -18.11 -17.25 7.87
N PRO A 15 -17.48 -16.13 7.46
CA PRO A 15 -17.73 -15.53 6.16
C PRO A 15 -17.47 -16.53 5.05
N ALA A 16 -18.32 -16.53 4.01
CA ALA A 16 -18.10 -17.39 2.86
C ALA A 16 -16.75 -17.04 2.22
N HIS A 17 -15.99 -18.03 1.86
CA HIS A 17 -14.63 -17.86 1.26
C HIS A 17 -14.66 -16.96 0.01
N ASP A 18 -15.80 -16.81 -0.65
CA ASP A 18 -16.03 -16.00 -1.85
C ASP A 18 -16.60 -14.60 -1.56
N ASP A 19 -16.74 -14.19 -0.29
CA ASP A 19 -17.18 -12.83 0.05
C ASP A 19 -16.11 -11.81 -0.35
N PRO A 20 -16.41 -10.84 -1.25
CA PRO A 20 -15.43 -9.84 -1.67
C PRO A 20 -14.86 -9.00 -0.54
N VAL A 21 -15.65 -8.70 0.49
CA VAL A 21 -15.19 -7.94 1.67
C VAL A 21 -14.21 -8.76 2.48
N TRP A 22 -14.50 -10.05 2.68
CA TRP A 22 -13.60 -10.97 3.37
C TRP A 22 -12.29 -11.13 2.60
N GLN A 23 -12.35 -11.32 1.28
CA GLN A 23 -11.16 -11.40 0.43
C GLN A 23 -10.30 -10.13 0.50
N ALA A 24 -10.93 -8.95 0.54
CA ALA A 24 -10.21 -7.69 0.71
C ALA A 24 -9.49 -7.63 2.07
N LYS A 25 -10.15 -8.08 3.16
CA LYS A 25 -9.54 -8.19 4.50
C LYS A 25 -8.37 -9.17 4.52
N VAL A 26 -8.51 -10.34 3.89
CA VAL A 26 -7.42 -11.34 3.76
C VAL A 26 -6.22 -10.77 3.00
N HIS A 27 -6.46 -10.12 1.87
CA HIS A 27 -5.37 -9.53 1.07
C HIS A 27 -4.69 -8.38 1.82
N LEU A 28 -5.43 -7.55 2.55
CA LEU A 28 -4.86 -6.48 3.37
C LEU A 28 -3.99 -7.05 4.48
N ALA A 29 -4.47 -8.05 5.22
CA ALA A 29 -3.72 -8.70 6.29
C ALA A 29 -2.44 -9.39 5.75
N ALA A 30 -2.54 -10.07 4.60
CA ALA A 30 -1.39 -10.65 3.92
C ALA A 30 -0.35 -9.57 3.52
N ALA A 31 -0.80 -8.43 2.98
CA ALA A 31 0.09 -7.34 2.58
C ALA A 31 0.84 -6.72 3.77
N LEU A 32 0.17 -6.55 4.92
CA LEU A 32 0.78 -6.06 6.16
C LEU A 32 1.87 -7.03 6.66
N ARG A 33 1.58 -8.33 6.76
CA ARG A 33 2.59 -9.33 7.16
C ARG A 33 3.74 -9.44 6.16
N LEU A 34 3.46 -9.33 4.87
CA LEU A 34 4.49 -9.27 3.84
C LEU A 34 5.36 -8.01 3.97
N ALA A 35 4.80 -6.87 4.38
CA ALA A 35 5.55 -5.66 4.64
C ALA A 35 6.59 -5.87 5.74
N VAL A 36 6.22 -6.52 6.85
CA VAL A 36 7.18 -6.91 7.90
C VAL A 36 8.27 -7.85 7.36
N LEU A 37 7.90 -8.85 6.57
CA LEU A 37 8.87 -9.77 5.96
C LEU A 37 9.89 -9.06 5.06
N HIS A 38 9.49 -7.94 4.46
CA HIS A 38 10.31 -7.18 3.53
C HIS A 38 10.99 -5.95 4.14
N ASP A 39 10.87 -5.75 5.47
CA ASP A 39 11.44 -4.60 6.17
C ASP A 39 10.82 -3.26 5.70
N PHE A 40 9.48 -3.23 5.58
CA PHE A 40 8.73 -2.05 5.15
C PHE A 40 7.94 -1.41 6.30
N ASP A 41 7.83 -2.10 7.43
CA ASP A 41 7.16 -1.60 8.63
C ASP A 41 8.08 -0.71 9.47
N GLU A 42 7.47 0.10 10.30
CA GLU A 42 8.15 0.89 11.33
C GLU A 42 7.40 0.69 12.66
N GLY A 43 7.43 -0.55 13.15
CA GLY A 43 6.70 -0.97 14.36
C GLY A 43 5.19 -0.95 14.16
N ILE A 44 4.49 0.00 14.79
CA ILE A 44 3.04 0.17 14.66
C ILE A 44 2.66 1.36 13.78
N ASP A 45 3.66 2.13 13.34
CA ASP A 45 3.46 3.28 12.49
C ASP A 45 3.26 2.86 11.03
N ASN A 46 2.83 3.80 10.19
CA ASN A 46 2.40 3.57 8.82
C ASN A 46 1.04 2.85 8.69
N HIS A 47 0.45 2.90 7.52
CA HIS A 47 -0.88 2.34 7.31
C HIS A 47 -1.14 1.93 5.87
N PHE A 48 -1.94 0.89 5.74
CA PHE A 48 -2.51 0.39 4.48
C PHE A 48 -4.03 0.48 4.57
N THR A 49 -4.67 0.99 3.52
CA THR A 49 -6.13 1.06 3.45
C THR A 49 -6.65 0.51 2.14
N VAL A 50 -7.86 -0.05 2.20
CA VAL A 50 -8.58 -0.60 1.05
C VAL A 50 -10.03 -0.11 1.10
N VAL A 51 -10.55 0.42 0.00
CA VAL A 51 -11.98 0.73 -0.13
C VAL A 51 -12.77 -0.56 0.06
N VAL A 52 -13.79 -0.54 0.93
CA VAL A 52 -14.65 -1.71 1.14
C VAL A 52 -15.39 -2.03 -0.16
N PRO A 53 -15.30 -3.26 -0.68
CA PRO A 53 -16.02 -3.63 -1.90
C PRO A 53 -17.53 -3.31 -1.81
N GLY A 54 -18.01 -2.52 -2.76
CA GLY A 54 -19.41 -2.05 -2.79
C GLY A 54 -19.76 -0.89 -1.88
N ARG A 55 -18.80 -0.31 -1.16
CA ARG A 55 -18.99 0.83 -0.24
C ARG A 55 -17.88 1.85 -0.44
N GLU A 56 -18.08 2.80 -1.36
CA GLU A 56 -17.04 3.71 -1.87
C GLU A 56 -16.48 4.72 -0.85
N ASP A 57 -17.21 5.00 0.23
CA ASP A 57 -16.90 5.94 1.30
C ASP A 57 -16.42 5.26 2.59
N GLN A 58 -16.15 3.95 2.53
CA GLN A 58 -15.71 3.15 3.68
C GLN A 58 -14.40 2.43 3.37
N TYR A 59 -13.53 2.37 4.36
CA TYR A 59 -12.16 1.91 4.21
C TYR A 59 -11.80 0.84 5.23
N LEU A 60 -11.16 -0.23 4.78
CA LEU A 60 -10.53 -1.25 5.62
C LEU A 60 -9.17 -0.75 6.11
N ILE A 61 -8.87 -1.04 7.38
CA ILE A 61 -7.58 -0.73 8.02
C ILE A 61 -7.29 -1.75 9.14
N SER A 62 -6.02 -1.98 9.46
CA SER A 62 -5.62 -2.65 10.70
C SER A 62 -5.80 -1.71 11.91
N PRO A 63 -6.24 -2.20 13.08
CA PRO A 63 -6.30 -1.38 14.30
C PRO A 63 -4.93 -0.77 14.62
N PHE A 64 -4.89 0.52 14.94
CA PHE A 64 -3.68 1.17 15.43
C PHE A 64 -3.21 0.51 16.75
N GLY A 65 -1.90 0.33 16.90
CA GLY A 65 -1.30 -0.33 18.05
C GLY A 65 -1.13 -1.85 17.91
N VAL A 66 -1.63 -2.45 16.82
CA VAL A 66 -1.39 -3.86 16.47
C VAL A 66 -0.20 -3.94 15.52
N HIS A 67 0.84 -4.69 15.89
CA HIS A 67 1.99 -4.90 15.02
C HIS A 67 1.56 -5.66 13.75
N TRP A 68 2.08 -5.25 12.61
CA TRP A 68 1.65 -5.80 11.31
C TRP A 68 1.88 -7.31 11.15
N SER A 69 2.83 -7.90 11.89
CA SER A 69 3.02 -9.36 11.93
C SER A 69 1.83 -10.12 12.56
N GLU A 70 0.97 -9.43 13.30
CA GLU A 70 -0.20 -9.99 13.97
C GLU A 70 -1.49 -9.77 13.17
N ALA A 71 -1.44 -9.03 12.07
CA ALA A 71 -2.60 -8.67 11.25
C ALA A 71 -3.39 -9.91 10.80
N ARG A 72 -4.72 -9.89 10.98
CA ARG A 72 -5.66 -10.97 10.60
C ARG A 72 -6.87 -10.37 9.89
N ALA A 73 -7.46 -11.12 8.97
CA ALA A 73 -8.67 -10.69 8.27
C ALA A 73 -9.82 -10.36 9.23
N SER A 74 -10.01 -11.18 10.27
CA SER A 74 -11.06 -10.99 11.29
C SER A 74 -10.87 -9.75 12.17
N THR A 75 -9.66 -9.21 12.26
CA THR A 75 -9.37 -8.01 13.07
C THR A 75 -9.40 -6.71 12.26
N MET A 76 -9.54 -6.77 10.93
CA MET A 76 -9.63 -5.57 10.10
C MET A 76 -10.88 -4.77 10.42
N MET A 77 -10.69 -3.49 10.67
CA MET A 77 -11.74 -2.52 10.95
C MET A 77 -12.24 -1.87 9.66
N VAL A 78 -13.45 -1.32 9.74
CA VAL A 78 -14.00 -0.40 8.73
C VAL A 78 -14.16 0.97 9.36
N PHE A 79 -13.68 2.00 8.68
CA PHE A 79 -13.86 3.40 9.07
C PHE A 79 -14.35 4.25 7.88
N ASN A 80 -14.92 5.42 8.16
CA ASN A 80 -15.36 6.38 7.15
C ASN A 80 -14.43 7.60 7.05
N GLU A 81 -14.70 8.51 6.14
CA GLU A 81 -13.92 9.74 5.96
C GLU A 81 -13.82 10.61 7.24
N ALA A 82 -14.82 10.56 8.11
CA ALA A 82 -14.80 11.28 9.40
C ALA A 82 -13.89 10.61 10.45
N GLY A 83 -13.28 9.45 10.14
CA GLY A 83 -12.47 8.67 11.08
C GLY A 83 -13.28 7.85 12.07
N GLU A 84 -14.60 7.75 11.87
CA GLU A 84 -15.48 6.97 12.73
C GLU A 84 -15.33 5.47 12.41
N THR A 85 -15.09 4.65 13.44
CA THR A 85 -15.11 3.18 13.30
C THR A 85 -16.53 2.70 13.10
N LEU A 86 -16.81 2.08 11.95
CA LEU A 86 -18.13 1.53 11.59
C LEU A 86 -18.23 0.02 11.91
N GLU A 87 -17.14 -0.72 11.73
CA GLU A 87 -17.06 -2.14 12.02
C GLU A 87 -15.71 -2.48 12.66
N GLY A 88 -15.70 -3.48 13.54
CA GLY A 88 -14.49 -3.92 14.25
C GLY A 88 -14.28 -3.17 15.57
N THR A 89 -13.09 -3.37 16.16
CA THR A 89 -12.73 -2.78 17.46
C THR A 89 -11.29 -2.30 17.42
N GLY A 90 -11.04 -1.06 17.84
CA GLY A 90 -9.70 -0.46 17.88
C GLY A 90 -9.73 1.03 17.57
N LEU A 91 -8.56 1.59 17.36
CA LEU A 91 -8.38 2.99 17.03
C LEU A 91 -7.98 3.12 15.55
N VAL A 92 -8.52 4.12 14.87
CA VAL A 92 -8.04 4.55 13.56
C VAL A 92 -6.93 5.57 13.78
N GLU A 93 -5.80 5.38 13.11
CA GLU A 93 -4.72 6.35 13.16
C GLU A 93 -5.12 7.64 12.43
N LEU A 94 -4.84 8.80 13.06
CA LEU A 94 -5.24 10.11 12.53
C LEU A 94 -4.65 10.38 11.13
N SER A 95 -3.39 10.01 10.91
CA SER A 95 -2.73 10.19 9.61
C SER A 95 -3.33 9.30 8.51
N ALA A 96 -3.84 8.12 8.85
CA ALA A 96 -4.58 7.27 7.92
C ALA A 96 -5.88 7.97 7.45
N GLN A 97 -6.62 8.55 8.37
CA GLN A 97 -7.81 9.33 8.04
C GLN A 97 -7.44 10.58 7.22
N SER A 98 -6.49 11.37 7.71
CA SER A 98 -6.15 12.67 7.13
C SER A 98 -5.55 12.57 5.71
N ILE A 99 -4.80 11.51 5.42
CA ILE A 99 -4.13 11.34 4.13
C ILE A 99 -4.87 10.37 3.22
N HIS A 100 -5.19 9.16 3.71
CA HIS A 100 -5.68 8.10 2.81
C HIS A 100 -7.11 8.34 2.33
N ALA A 101 -8.02 8.82 3.18
CA ALA A 101 -9.39 9.07 2.76
C ALA A 101 -9.47 10.10 1.61
N PRO A 102 -8.80 11.28 1.67
CA PRO A 102 -8.71 12.18 0.52
C PRO A 102 -8.05 11.56 -0.72
N VAL A 103 -6.98 10.75 -0.55
CA VAL A 103 -6.33 10.08 -1.67
C VAL A 103 -7.28 9.11 -2.35
N HIS A 104 -8.00 8.26 -1.62
CA HIS A 104 -9.03 7.37 -2.18
C HIS A 104 -10.08 8.17 -2.97
N ARG A 105 -10.65 9.20 -2.34
CA ARG A 105 -11.73 10.01 -2.91
C ARG A 105 -11.30 10.75 -4.17
N LEU A 106 -10.16 11.43 -4.15
CA LEU A 106 -9.74 12.32 -5.23
C LEU A 106 -9.03 11.59 -6.38
N THR A 107 -8.36 10.46 -6.11
CA THR A 107 -7.70 9.67 -7.16
C THR A 107 -8.55 8.53 -7.69
N GLY A 108 -9.59 8.13 -6.96
CA GLY A 108 -10.41 6.94 -7.26
C GLY A 108 -9.71 5.61 -6.96
N ALA A 109 -8.52 5.63 -6.36
CA ALA A 109 -7.77 4.43 -6.04
C ALA A 109 -8.51 3.57 -5.01
N LYS A 110 -8.56 2.27 -5.24
CA LYS A 110 -9.19 1.33 -4.30
C LYS A 110 -8.26 0.88 -3.18
N VAL A 111 -6.96 1.05 -3.36
CA VAL A 111 -5.92 0.66 -2.40
C VAL A 111 -4.89 1.78 -2.28
N VAL A 112 -4.56 2.14 -1.05
CA VAL A 112 -3.51 3.11 -0.70
C VAL A 112 -2.59 2.47 0.34
N LEU A 113 -1.29 2.38 0.02
CA LEU A 113 -0.27 1.78 0.87
C LEU A 113 0.81 2.84 1.14
N HIS A 114 1.05 3.15 2.40
CA HIS A 114 2.09 4.07 2.86
C HIS A 114 3.10 3.37 3.75
N THR A 115 4.39 3.60 3.50
CA THR A 115 5.51 3.05 4.28
C THR A 115 6.69 4.00 4.35
N HIS A 116 7.53 3.78 5.38
CA HIS A 116 8.85 4.38 5.51
C HIS A 116 9.98 3.40 5.09
N GLN A 117 9.71 2.57 4.08
CA GLN A 117 10.62 1.51 3.63
C GLN A 117 12.05 2.04 3.37
N PRO A 118 13.11 1.33 3.86
CA PRO A 118 14.44 1.91 4.08
C PRO A 118 15.11 2.51 2.85
N TRP A 119 15.07 1.83 1.70
CA TRP A 119 15.81 2.28 0.52
C TRP A 119 15.10 3.39 -0.24
N ALA A 120 13.77 3.36 -0.25
CA ALA A 120 13.00 4.48 -0.79
C ALA A 120 13.16 5.70 0.10
N LEU A 121 13.15 5.54 1.42
CA LEU A 121 13.40 6.63 2.37
C LEU A 121 14.83 7.17 2.22
N ALA A 122 15.85 6.28 2.11
CA ALA A 122 17.23 6.70 1.88
C ALA A 122 17.38 7.56 0.62
N LEU A 123 16.72 7.17 -0.48
CA LEU A 123 16.69 7.99 -1.70
C LEU A 123 15.93 9.30 -1.48
N ASN A 124 14.81 9.25 -0.74
CA ASN A 124 13.92 10.38 -0.50
C ASN A 124 14.54 11.48 0.38
N MET A 125 15.50 11.13 1.25
CA MET A 125 16.26 12.06 2.08
C MET A 125 17.28 12.89 1.27
N LEU A 126 17.65 12.45 0.08
CA LEU A 126 18.65 13.13 -0.73
C LEU A 126 18.11 14.48 -1.26
N LYS A 127 18.98 15.45 -1.45
CA LYS A 127 18.62 16.74 -2.04
C LYS A 127 17.99 16.57 -3.43
N ALA A 128 18.54 15.67 -4.25
CA ALA A 128 17.98 15.25 -5.53
C ALA A 128 17.33 13.86 -5.36
N ASN A 129 16.14 13.82 -4.79
CA ASN A 129 15.41 12.60 -4.39
C ASN A 129 14.67 11.91 -5.56
N ARG A 130 15.29 11.80 -6.72
CA ARG A 130 14.63 11.24 -7.93
C ARG A 130 15.06 9.81 -8.21
N LEU A 131 14.10 8.92 -8.39
CA LEU A 131 14.36 7.59 -8.94
C LEU A 131 14.63 7.74 -10.45
N LEU A 132 15.85 7.41 -10.86
CA LEU A 132 16.28 7.50 -12.24
C LEU A 132 16.02 6.18 -12.98
N PRO A 133 15.60 6.19 -14.26
CA PRO A 133 15.37 4.98 -15.04
C PRO A 133 16.70 4.33 -15.48
N ALA A 134 17.55 3.97 -14.52
CA ALA A 134 18.84 3.33 -14.74
C ALA A 134 18.80 1.80 -14.72
N THR A 135 17.64 1.22 -14.39
CA THR A 135 17.39 -0.23 -14.47
C THR A 135 16.06 -0.52 -15.14
N GLN A 136 15.88 -1.77 -15.62
CA GLN A 136 14.58 -2.20 -16.18
C GLN A 136 13.44 -2.01 -15.17
N THR A 137 13.67 -2.31 -13.89
CA THR A 137 12.65 -2.12 -12.83
C THR A 137 12.35 -0.66 -12.61
N ALA A 138 13.34 0.22 -12.53
CA ALA A 138 13.15 1.65 -12.35
C ALA A 138 12.44 2.30 -13.55
N ALA A 139 12.71 1.83 -14.78
CA ALA A 139 12.07 2.34 -15.99
C ALA A 139 10.53 2.13 -16.02
N PHE A 140 9.99 1.16 -15.30
CA PHE A 140 8.54 1.00 -15.17
C PHE A 140 7.88 2.16 -14.40
N PHE A 141 8.64 2.84 -13.54
CA PHE A 141 8.16 3.98 -12.77
C PHE A 141 8.32 5.32 -13.48
N ASP A 142 9.04 5.36 -14.60
CA ASP A 142 9.24 6.58 -15.37
C ASP A 142 7.90 7.26 -15.70
N GLY A 143 7.76 8.53 -15.35
CA GLY A 143 6.54 9.33 -15.54
C GLY A 143 5.37 8.99 -14.58
N THR A 144 5.47 7.95 -13.72
CA THR A 144 4.38 7.55 -12.82
C THR A 144 4.58 7.95 -11.35
N ILE A 145 5.73 8.57 -11.04
CA ILE A 145 6.03 9.06 -9.70
C ILE A 145 5.67 10.54 -9.60
N ALA A 146 4.97 10.91 -8.54
CA ALA A 146 4.86 12.27 -8.04
C ALA A 146 5.90 12.49 -6.93
N TYR A 147 6.42 13.69 -6.82
CA TYR A 147 7.37 14.07 -5.79
C TYR A 147 6.82 15.27 -5.04
N ASP A 148 6.60 15.10 -3.75
CA ASP A 148 6.36 16.18 -2.83
C ASP A 148 7.72 16.63 -2.29
N ASP A 149 8.15 17.81 -2.68
CA ASP A 149 9.44 18.39 -2.27
C ASP A 149 9.31 19.24 -0.99
N HIS A 150 8.12 19.30 -0.40
CA HIS A 150 7.80 20.09 0.79
C HIS A 150 7.44 19.20 1.97
N TYR A 151 8.27 19.18 3.01
CA TYR A 151 7.91 18.55 4.27
C TYR A 151 7.11 19.51 5.13
N THR A 152 5.86 19.18 5.41
CA THR A 152 4.91 20.03 6.15
C THR A 152 4.75 19.64 7.62
N GLY A 153 5.49 18.64 8.09
CA GLY A 153 5.37 18.08 9.43
C GLY A 153 4.49 16.82 9.47
N LEU A 154 4.00 16.48 10.67
CA LEU A 154 3.07 15.37 10.84
C LEU A 154 1.70 15.75 10.27
N ALA A 155 1.13 14.87 9.44
CA ALA A 155 -0.17 15.09 8.84
C ALA A 155 -1.27 15.01 9.91
N ALA A 156 -1.80 16.16 10.29
CA ALA A 156 -2.77 16.30 11.35
C ALA A 156 -4.17 16.74 10.86
N ASP A 157 -4.30 17.10 9.57
CA ASP A 157 -5.57 17.55 9.01
C ASP A 157 -5.80 17.07 7.56
N LEU A 158 -7.06 17.14 7.11
CA LEU A 158 -7.48 16.68 5.79
C LEU A 158 -6.88 17.50 4.63
N SER A 159 -6.47 18.75 4.88
CA SER A 159 -5.91 19.63 3.84
C SER A 159 -4.59 19.07 3.29
N GLU A 160 -3.82 18.39 4.13
CA GLU A 160 -2.59 17.72 3.71
C GLU A 160 -2.89 16.57 2.74
N GLY A 161 -3.89 15.73 3.06
CA GLY A 161 -4.30 14.65 2.17
C GLY A 161 -4.83 15.15 0.82
N GLU A 162 -5.56 16.26 0.81
CA GLU A 162 -6.02 16.90 -0.43
C GLU A 162 -4.85 17.43 -1.27
N ARG A 163 -3.88 18.08 -0.63
CA ARG A 163 -2.67 18.58 -1.28
C ARG A 163 -1.86 17.42 -1.90
N LEU A 164 -1.64 16.34 -1.18
CA LEU A 164 -0.93 15.15 -1.65
C LEU A 164 -1.69 14.47 -2.80
N SER A 165 -3.02 14.42 -2.74
CA SER A 165 -3.86 13.85 -3.79
C SER A 165 -3.74 14.63 -5.10
N GLN A 166 -3.64 15.96 -5.05
CA GLN A 166 -3.45 16.79 -6.24
C GLN A 166 -2.12 16.47 -6.94
N LEU A 167 -1.05 16.19 -6.19
CA LEU A 167 0.24 15.76 -6.76
C LEU A 167 0.14 14.44 -7.50
N MET A 168 -0.78 13.58 -7.10
CA MET A 168 -1.00 12.28 -7.73
C MET A 168 -1.92 12.32 -8.96
N SER A 169 -2.36 13.50 -9.39
CA SER A 169 -3.11 13.67 -10.63
C SER A 169 -2.30 13.25 -11.87
N GLY A 170 -2.97 13.09 -13.01
CA GLY A 170 -2.31 12.80 -14.29
C GLY A 170 -1.68 11.40 -14.39
N GLY A 171 -2.28 10.40 -13.74
CA GLY A 171 -1.84 9.00 -13.85
C GLY A 171 -0.65 8.64 -12.96
N LYS A 172 -0.34 9.45 -11.96
CA LYS A 172 0.66 9.10 -10.95
C LYS A 172 0.14 7.96 -10.07
N THR A 173 1.02 7.03 -9.75
CA THR A 173 0.69 5.84 -8.96
C THR A 173 1.62 5.62 -7.77
N VAL A 174 2.62 6.47 -7.64
CA VAL A 174 3.60 6.51 -6.57
C VAL A 174 3.78 7.96 -6.15
N LEU A 175 3.86 8.21 -4.85
CA LEU A 175 4.22 9.49 -4.26
C LEU A 175 5.46 9.33 -3.39
N PHE A 176 6.48 10.15 -3.63
CA PHE A 176 7.58 10.38 -2.70
C PHE A 176 7.27 11.63 -1.87
N MET A 177 7.12 11.45 -0.57
CA MET A 177 6.96 12.54 0.40
C MET A 177 8.31 12.81 1.04
N LYS A 178 8.97 13.89 0.65
CA LYS A 178 10.35 14.21 1.05
C LYS A 178 10.54 14.15 2.56
N ASN A 179 11.61 13.48 3.00
CA ASN A 179 11.97 13.27 4.43
C ASN A 179 10.90 12.54 5.26
N HIS A 180 9.93 11.89 4.63
CA HIS A 180 8.83 11.23 5.31
C HIS A 180 8.75 9.75 4.89
N GLY A 181 8.33 9.47 3.67
CA GLY A 181 8.13 8.11 3.20
C GLY A 181 7.61 8.07 1.78
N VAL A 182 7.03 6.96 1.41
CA VAL A 182 6.44 6.76 0.08
C VAL A 182 5.01 6.23 0.18
N MET A 183 4.23 6.52 -0.85
CA MET A 183 2.89 5.98 -0.99
C MET A 183 2.74 5.34 -2.37
N THR A 184 2.05 4.21 -2.44
CA THR A 184 1.62 3.59 -3.71
C THR A 184 0.12 3.38 -3.70
N ILE A 185 -0.52 3.58 -4.86
CA ILE A 185 -1.94 3.36 -5.03
C ILE A 185 -2.22 2.29 -6.08
N GLY A 186 -3.42 1.72 -6.06
CA GLY A 186 -3.84 0.72 -7.04
C GLY A 186 -5.32 0.38 -6.98
N ASP A 187 -5.76 -0.43 -7.95
CA ASP A 187 -7.14 -0.97 -8.00
C ASP A 187 -7.29 -2.24 -7.17
N THR A 188 -6.16 -2.90 -6.87
CA THR A 188 -6.11 -4.11 -6.03
C THR A 188 -4.90 -4.06 -5.10
N VAL A 189 -4.97 -4.79 -3.98
CA VAL A 189 -3.84 -4.97 -3.05
C VAL A 189 -2.63 -5.55 -3.79
N ALA A 190 -2.86 -6.54 -4.66
CA ALA A 190 -1.80 -7.15 -5.47
C ALA A 190 -1.05 -6.13 -6.33
N GLN A 191 -1.78 -5.21 -6.96
CA GLN A 191 -1.20 -4.17 -7.80
C GLN A 191 -0.40 -3.14 -6.97
N ALA A 192 -1.00 -2.59 -5.92
CA ALA A 192 -0.36 -1.59 -5.07
C ALA A 192 0.87 -2.17 -4.35
N TYR A 193 0.75 -3.39 -3.81
CA TYR A 193 1.86 -4.06 -3.12
C TYR A 193 3.03 -4.41 -4.06
N ARG A 194 2.73 -4.88 -5.26
CA ARG A 194 3.78 -5.13 -6.26
C ARG A 194 4.51 -3.84 -6.64
N ARG A 195 3.81 -2.70 -6.72
CA ARG A 195 4.44 -1.38 -6.92
C ARG A 195 5.38 -1.05 -5.76
N LEU A 196 4.89 -1.17 -4.53
CA LEU A 196 5.66 -0.89 -3.32
C LEU A 196 6.94 -1.74 -3.27
N TYR A 197 6.81 -3.05 -3.47
CA TYR A 197 7.94 -3.98 -3.51
C TYR A 197 8.96 -3.64 -4.60
N LYS A 198 8.49 -3.38 -5.82
CA LYS A 198 9.36 -3.04 -6.95
C LYS A 198 10.04 -1.68 -6.77
N LEU A 199 9.34 -0.72 -6.15
CA LEU A 199 9.88 0.59 -5.83
C LEU A 199 11.09 0.45 -4.91
N GLU A 200 10.95 -0.30 -3.81
CA GLU A 200 12.03 -0.54 -2.86
C GLU A 200 13.26 -1.19 -3.53
N LYS A 201 13.04 -2.21 -4.37
CA LYS A 201 14.14 -2.85 -5.12
C LYS A 201 14.83 -1.88 -6.08
N ALA A 202 14.10 -0.99 -6.74
CA ALA A 202 14.67 0.02 -7.63
C ALA A 202 15.46 1.07 -6.84
N CYS A 203 14.92 1.57 -5.73
CA CYS A 203 15.61 2.53 -4.84
C CYS A 203 16.90 1.91 -4.26
N ARG A 204 16.82 0.67 -3.76
CA ARG A 204 17.99 -0.05 -3.24
C ARG A 204 19.11 -0.11 -4.26
N THR A 205 18.83 -0.52 -5.48
CA THR A 205 19.86 -0.64 -6.52
C THR A 205 20.45 0.71 -6.90
N GLN A 206 19.62 1.77 -6.96
CA GLN A 206 20.12 3.12 -7.25
C GLN A 206 21.01 3.64 -6.11
N VAL A 207 20.58 3.55 -4.86
CA VAL A 207 21.36 4.03 -3.70
C VAL A 207 22.70 3.31 -3.60
N LEU A 208 22.71 1.97 -3.79
CA LEU A 208 23.95 1.19 -3.80
C LEU A 208 24.90 1.60 -4.95
N ALA A 209 24.37 1.82 -6.14
CA ALA A 209 25.18 2.28 -7.27
C ALA A 209 25.73 3.70 -7.04
N MET A 210 24.92 4.62 -6.49
CA MET A 210 25.36 5.97 -6.12
C MET A 210 26.46 5.96 -5.06
N GLY A 211 26.43 5.00 -4.14
CA GLY A 211 27.47 4.80 -3.10
C GLY A 211 28.86 4.50 -3.66
N THR A 212 29.00 4.13 -4.93
CA THR A 212 30.31 3.92 -5.59
C THR A 212 30.97 5.22 -6.02
N GLY A 213 30.26 6.35 -6.01
CA GLY A 213 30.73 7.63 -6.54
C GLY A 213 30.80 7.69 -8.08
N GLN A 214 30.45 6.62 -8.79
CA GLN A 214 30.41 6.63 -10.25
C GLN A 214 29.08 7.18 -10.78
N PRO A 215 29.06 7.87 -11.92
CA PRO A 215 27.82 8.34 -12.54
C PRO A 215 26.95 7.17 -12.98
N LEU A 216 25.62 7.30 -12.82
CA LEU A 216 24.66 6.29 -13.26
C LEU A 216 24.51 6.31 -14.79
N ASN A 217 24.46 5.13 -15.39
CA ASN A 217 24.12 4.96 -16.79
C ASN A 217 22.59 4.89 -16.93
N VAL A 218 21.96 6.03 -17.20
CA VAL A 218 20.50 6.15 -17.37
C VAL A 218 20.10 5.64 -18.76
N LEU A 219 19.00 4.91 -18.84
CA LEU A 219 18.45 4.38 -20.09
C LEU A 219 18.00 5.52 -21.01
N THR A 220 18.15 5.30 -22.31
CA THR A 220 17.62 6.24 -23.32
C THR A 220 16.08 6.21 -23.33
N GLU A 221 15.44 7.28 -23.80
CA GLU A 221 13.99 7.32 -23.96
C GLU A 221 13.43 6.14 -24.78
N SER A 222 14.17 5.76 -25.86
CA SER A 222 13.77 4.60 -26.68
C SER A 222 13.84 3.27 -25.90
N GLY A 223 14.85 3.12 -25.03
CA GLY A 223 14.96 1.99 -24.12
C GLY A 223 13.82 1.92 -23.12
N ILE A 224 13.49 3.06 -22.50
CA ILE A 224 12.37 3.19 -21.56
C ILE A 224 11.05 2.85 -22.27
N ARG A 225 10.76 3.44 -23.43
CA ARG A 225 9.56 3.13 -24.20
C ARG A 225 9.44 1.63 -24.51
N ARG A 226 10.53 0.98 -24.92
CA ARG A 226 10.55 -0.47 -25.21
C ARG A 226 10.19 -1.30 -23.97
N ILE A 227 10.66 -0.93 -22.78
CA ILE A 227 10.34 -1.61 -21.51
C ILE A 227 8.87 -1.42 -21.14
N LYS A 228 8.31 -0.26 -21.36
CA LYS A 228 6.92 0.10 -20.99
C LYS A 228 5.88 -0.43 -21.98
N THR A 229 6.28 -0.67 -23.22
CA THR A 229 5.37 -1.19 -24.27
C THR A 229 5.23 -2.70 -24.13
N PRO A 230 3.99 -3.22 -23.98
CA PRO A 230 3.77 -4.67 -23.96
C PRO A 230 4.29 -5.33 -25.24
N SER A 231 4.98 -6.45 -25.10
CA SER A 231 5.41 -7.26 -26.25
C SER A 231 4.19 -8.00 -26.85
N PRO A 232 4.04 -8.07 -28.17
CA PRO A 232 3.03 -8.93 -28.81
C PRO A 232 3.12 -10.41 -28.41
N GLN A 233 4.30 -10.85 -27.99
CA GLN A 233 4.55 -12.21 -27.50
C GLN A 233 4.21 -12.38 -26.02
N ASP A 234 3.88 -11.29 -25.33
CA ASP A 234 3.53 -11.34 -23.92
C ASP A 234 2.13 -11.93 -23.74
N ARG A 235 2.08 -13.16 -23.25
CA ARG A 235 0.84 -13.94 -23.08
C ARG A 235 0.09 -13.60 -21.78
N HIS A 236 0.72 -12.82 -20.90
CA HIS A 236 0.17 -12.50 -19.59
C HIS A 236 -0.07 -11.00 -19.47
N PRO A 237 -1.34 -10.56 -19.39
CA PRO A 237 -1.67 -9.17 -19.10
C PRO A 237 -1.05 -8.71 -17.78
N ARG A 238 -0.84 -7.41 -17.65
CA ARG A 238 -0.21 -6.82 -16.46
C ARG A 238 -0.94 -7.19 -15.17
N SER A 239 -2.27 -7.16 -15.19
CA SER A 239 -3.12 -7.54 -14.06
C SER A 239 -2.91 -8.99 -13.61
N GLU A 240 -2.76 -9.92 -14.56
CA GLU A 240 -2.45 -11.31 -14.23
C GLU A 240 -1.07 -11.47 -13.58
N ARG A 241 -0.07 -10.73 -14.07
CA ARG A 241 1.27 -10.74 -13.45
C ARG A 241 1.27 -10.15 -12.03
N GLU A 242 0.43 -9.15 -11.79
CA GLU A 242 0.25 -8.56 -10.47
C GLU A 242 -0.39 -9.57 -9.51
N ARG A 243 -1.45 -10.25 -9.95
CA ARG A 243 -2.11 -11.32 -9.21
C ARG A 243 -1.15 -12.48 -8.90
N LEU A 244 -0.50 -13.05 -9.93
CA LEU A 244 0.44 -14.16 -9.77
C LEU A 244 1.61 -13.83 -8.84
N PHE A 245 2.11 -12.59 -8.90
CA PHE A 245 3.14 -12.10 -7.99
C PHE A 245 2.63 -12.13 -6.54
N PHE A 246 1.45 -11.56 -6.29
CA PHE A 246 0.91 -11.46 -4.93
C PHE A 246 0.56 -12.84 -4.36
N GLU A 247 -0.05 -13.71 -5.16
CA GLU A 247 -0.30 -15.11 -4.77
C GLU A 247 0.99 -15.87 -4.45
N ALA A 248 2.07 -15.63 -5.20
CA ALA A 248 3.37 -16.22 -4.88
C ALA A 248 3.91 -15.70 -3.53
N MET A 249 3.72 -14.41 -3.22
CA MET A 249 4.09 -13.83 -1.93
C MET A 249 3.21 -14.39 -0.80
N MET A 250 1.90 -14.55 -1.02
CA MET A 250 1.01 -15.17 -0.04
C MET A 250 1.47 -16.59 0.29
N ARG A 251 1.86 -17.41 -0.70
CA ARG A 251 2.45 -18.73 -0.44
C ARG A 251 3.78 -18.69 0.33
N VAL A 252 4.52 -17.58 0.29
CA VAL A 252 5.70 -17.40 1.15
C VAL A 252 5.26 -17.13 2.57
N ILE A 253 4.31 -16.19 2.77
CA ILE A 253 3.84 -15.82 4.10
C ILE A 253 3.11 -16.98 4.79
N ASP A 254 2.42 -17.84 4.05
CA ASP A 254 1.81 -19.07 4.57
C ASP A 254 2.81 -19.99 5.29
N ARG A 255 4.09 -19.96 4.87
CA ARG A 255 5.15 -20.78 5.46
C ARG A 255 5.87 -20.12 6.61
N VAL A 256 5.98 -18.79 6.61
CA VAL A 256 6.84 -18.07 7.57
C VAL A 256 6.05 -17.32 8.65
N ASN A 257 4.84 -16.89 8.34
CA ASN A 257 3.95 -16.20 9.28
C ASN A 257 2.47 -16.44 8.90
N PRO A 258 1.93 -17.67 9.06
CA PRO A 258 0.55 -18.03 8.70
C PRO A 258 -0.48 -17.33 9.61
N GLY A 259 -1.79 -17.50 9.30
CA GLY A 259 -2.92 -17.04 10.12
C GLY A 259 -3.38 -15.61 9.80
N TYR A 260 -2.97 -15.03 8.69
CA TYR A 260 -3.52 -13.75 8.21
C TYR A 260 -4.94 -13.87 7.67
N ALA A 261 -5.35 -15.07 7.24
CA ALA A 261 -6.66 -15.34 6.67
C ALA A 261 -7.73 -15.72 7.72
N ASP A 262 -7.34 -15.76 9.01
CA ASP A 262 -8.23 -16.11 10.13
C ASP A 262 -9.13 -14.92 10.52
#